data_f0ff44d68004f30e0b080eb0b5be52ed
#
_entry.id   f0ff44d68004f30e0b080eb0b5be52ed
#
_cell.length_a   1.000
_cell.length_b   1.000
_cell.length_c   1.000
_cell.angle_alpha   90.00
_cell.angle_beta   90.00
_cell.angle_gamma   90.00
#
_symmetry.space_group_name_H-M   'P 1'
#
loop_
_entity.id
_entity.type
_entity.pdbx_description
1 polymer ?
#
loop_
_entity_poly.entity_id
_entity_poly.type
_entity_poly.pdbx_seq_one_letter_code
_entity_poly.pdbx_strand_id
1 'polypeptide(L)'
;TLHIIAEAQKAGGVAAFIDAEHALDPEYARNLGVNLDDLLLSQPDTGEQTLEIAEVLIRSGAVDVIVVDSVAALVPKAELDGDMGDSHMGLQARLMSQAMRKLAGVINKSNTCLIFINQIRMKIGVMFGNPETTTGGNALKFYSSVRIDIRRIAALKDGDEVIGNRTRAKVVKNKVAPPFRNCEFDIIYGKGISKFGDLLDLGVANEIITKSGTWFSYKEERIGQGRENSKRFLSENPDMANDIENQLREKLGLINSKEAFPKDDTVEEEATPKSKKAGKNN
;
A
#
# COMPACT_ATOMS: atom_id res chain seq x y z
N THR A 1 0.29 -2.65 -2.46
CA THR A 1 -1.11 -2.62 -1.95
C THR A 1 -1.23 -3.35 -0.63
N LEU A 2 -0.65 -4.55 -0.42
CA LEU A 2 -0.75 -5.29 0.84
C LEU A 2 -0.29 -4.48 2.07
N HIS A 3 0.78 -3.71 1.99
CA HIS A 3 1.16 -2.78 3.08
C HIS A 3 0.08 -1.73 3.37
N ILE A 4 -0.65 -1.25 2.34
CA ILE A 4 -1.76 -0.30 2.56
C ILE A 4 -2.88 -0.97 3.36
N ILE A 5 -3.20 -2.23 3.02
CA ILE A 5 -4.15 -3.04 3.78
C ILE A 5 -3.69 -3.22 5.23
N ALA A 6 -2.43 -3.64 5.42
CA ALA A 6 -1.88 -3.84 6.76
C ALA A 6 -1.94 -2.56 7.63
N GLU A 7 -1.61 -1.40 7.06
CA GLU A 7 -1.68 -0.12 7.79
C GLU A 7 -3.14 0.31 8.03
N ALA A 8 -4.07 0.04 7.12
CA ALA A 8 -5.50 0.28 7.35
C ALA A 8 -6.02 -0.59 8.50
N GLN A 9 -5.69 -1.89 8.53
CA GLN A 9 -6.08 -2.79 9.61
C GLN A 9 -5.48 -2.38 10.96
N LYS A 10 -4.20 -1.98 11.01
CA LYS A 10 -3.57 -1.43 12.23
C LYS A 10 -4.27 -0.19 12.77
N ALA A 11 -4.83 0.62 11.89
CA ALA A 11 -5.62 1.79 12.26
C ALA A 11 -7.07 1.44 12.66
N GLY A 12 -7.43 0.15 12.74
CA GLY A 12 -8.77 -0.34 13.06
C GLY A 12 -9.75 -0.34 11.88
N GLY A 13 -9.26 -0.11 10.66
CA GLY A 13 -10.08 -0.11 9.44
C GLY A 13 -10.29 -1.52 8.88
N VAL A 14 -11.38 -1.69 8.14
CA VAL A 14 -11.75 -2.92 7.43
C VAL A 14 -11.22 -2.87 6.00
N ALA A 15 -10.57 -3.95 5.56
CA ALA A 15 -10.02 -4.06 4.22
C ALA A 15 -10.58 -5.24 3.45
N ALA A 16 -10.72 -5.07 2.13
CA ALA A 16 -11.09 -6.12 1.20
C ALA A 16 -10.05 -6.25 0.09
N PHE A 17 -9.80 -7.49 -0.33
CA PHE A 17 -8.93 -7.82 -1.45
C PHE A 17 -9.72 -8.68 -2.45
N ILE A 18 -9.94 -8.17 -3.64
CA ILE A 18 -10.62 -8.87 -4.73
C ILE A 18 -9.54 -9.36 -5.69
N ASP A 19 -9.21 -10.65 -5.57
CA ASP A 19 -8.13 -11.34 -6.28
C ASP A 19 -8.65 -11.97 -7.57
N ALA A 20 -8.72 -11.18 -8.62
CA ALA A 20 -9.14 -11.66 -9.95
C ALA A 20 -8.04 -12.44 -10.68
N GLU A 21 -6.79 -12.40 -10.20
CA GLU A 21 -5.68 -13.20 -10.75
C GLU A 21 -5.55 -14.56 -10.05
N HIS A 22 -6.23 -14.77 -8.92
CA HIS A 22 -6.12 -15.97 -8.06
C HIS A 22 -4.67 -16.24 -7.62
N ALA A 23 -3.93 -15.18 -7.32
CA ALA A 23 -2.48 -15.22 -7.11
C ALA A 23 -2.03 -14.63 -5.75
N LEU A 24 -2.96 -14.35 -4.84
CA LEU A 24 -2.62 -13.88 -3.51
C LEU A 24 -1.85 -14.97 -2.75
N ASP A 25 -0.62 -14.65 -2.35
CA ASP A 25 0.18 -15.49 -1.46
C ASP A 25 -0.14 -15.12 0.01
N PRO A 26 -0.78 -16.02 0.77
CA PRO A 26 -1.15 -15.75 2.17
C PRO A 26 0.07 -15.60 3.09
N GLU A 27 1.15 -16.34 2.84
CA GLU A 27 2.36 -16.25 3.66
C GLU A 27 3.05 -14.88 3.45
N TYR A 28 3.17 -14.48 2.19
CA TYR A 28 3.70 -13.16 1.88
C TYR A 28 2.83 -12.04 2.46
N ALA A 29 1.51 -12.15 2.39
CA ALA A 29 0.60 -11.16 2.96
C ALA A 29 0.80 -11.03 4.49
N ARG A 30 0.92 -12.16 5.23
CA ARG A 30 1.23 -12.16 6.66
C ARG A 30 2.58 -11.52 6.96
N ASN A 31 3.60 -11.82 6.16
CA ASN A 31 4.95 -11.22 6.33
C ASN A 31 4.94 -9.70 6.15
N LEU A 32 4.00 -9.17 5.40
CA LEU A 32 3.77 -7.72 5.24
C LEU A 32 2.89 -7.12 6.34
N GLY A 33 2.42 -7.92 7.29
CA GLY A 33 1.62 -7.49 8.42
C GLY A 33 0.11 -7.49 8.18
N VAL A 34 -0.38 -8.13 7.10
CA VAL A 34 -1.82 -8.28 6.86
C VAL A 34 -2.39 -9.33 7.81
N ASN A 35 -3.43 -8.95 8.55
CA ASN A 35 -4.27 -9.89 9.27
C ASN A 35 -5.25 -10.56 8.29
N LEU A 36 -5.00 -11.82 7.95
CA LEU A 36 -5.82 -12.56 6.99
C LEU A 36 -7.19 -12.97 7.57
N ASP A 37 -7.30 -13.11 8.88
CA ASP A 37 -8.55 -13.50 9.52
C ASP A 37 -9.60 -12.37 9.47
N ASP A 38 -9.13 -11.11 9.41
CA ASP A 38 -9.94 -9.92 9.26
C ASP A 38 -9.98 -9.37 7.82
N LEU A 39 -9.34 -10.06 6.87
CA LEU A 39 -9.34 -9.65 5.47
C LEU A 39 -10.53 -10.23 4.72
N LEU A 40 -11.37 -9.37 4.14
CA LEU A 40 -12.42 -9.82 3.22
C LEU A 40 -11.76 -10.20 1.88
N LEU A 41 -11.55 -11.50 1.67
CA LEU A 41 -10.99 -12.03 0.42
C LEU A 41 -12.10 -12.56 -0.49
N SER A 42 -12.08 -12.16 -1.78
CA SER A 42 -12.95 -12.67 -2.82
C SER A 42 -12.16 -13.00 -4.08
N GLN A 43 -12.49 -14.11 -4.73
CA GLN A 43 -11.84 -14.58 -5.96
C GLN A 43 -12.91 -14.83 -7.04
N PRO A 44 -13.42 -13.77 -7.69
CA PRO A 44 -14.46 -13.88 -8.71
C PRO A 44 -13.89 -14.39 -10.04
N ASP A 45 -14.73 -15.09 -10.80
CA ASP A 45 -14.36 -15.67 -12.11
C ASP A 45 -14.49 -14.65 -13.25
N THR A 46 -15.33 -13.61 -13.12
CA THR A 46 -15.61 -12.66 -14.21
C THR A 46 -15.37 -11.21 -13.78
N GLY A 47 -15.10 -10.36 -14.76
CA GLY A 47 -14.96 -8.92 -14.53
C GLY A 47 -16.23 -8.26 -14.00
N GLU A 48 -17.42 -8.72 -14.44
CA GLU A 48 -18.71 -8.25 -13.94
C GLU A 48 -18.87 -8.56 -12.45
N GLN A 49 -18.60 -9.81 -12.03
CA GLN A 49 -18.69 -10.21 -10.61
C GLN A 49 -17.71 -9.38 -9.76
N THR A 50 -16.47 -9.22 -10.21
CA THR A 50 -15.45 -8.38 -9.51
C THR A 50 -15.97 -6.98 -9.23
N LEU A 51 -16.55 -6.33 -10.26
CA LEU A 51 -17.00 -4.94 -10.17
C LEU A 51 -18.31 -4.80 -9.38
N GLU A 52 -19.18 -5.83 -9.41
CA GLU A 52 -20.38 -5.90 -8.59
C GLU A 52 -20.05 -6.09 -7.12
N ILE A 53 -19.11 -6.99 -6.78
CA ILE A 53 -18.61 -7.18 -5.41
C ILE A 53 -18.03 -5.86 -4.88
N ALA A 54 -17.18 -5.19 -5.67
CA ALA A 54 -16.64 -3.89 -5.28
C ALA A 54 -17.76 -2.87 -5.04
N GLU A 55 -18.78 -2.80 -5.90
CA GLU A 55 -19.93 -1.89 -5.72
C GLU A 55 -20.70 -2.19 -4.42
N VAL A 56 -20.98 -3.46 -4.12
CA VAL A 56 -21.69 -3.88 -2.91
C VAL A 56 -20.90 -3.50 -1.66
N LEU A 57 -19.59 -3.80 -1.64
CA LEU A 57 -18.71 -3.47 -0.51
C LEU A 57 -18.64 -1.94 -0.28
N ILE A 58 -18.54 -1.13 -1.34
CA ILE A 58 -18.57 0.34 -1.22
C ILE A 58 -19.91 0.82 -0.66
N ARG A 59 -21.03 0.27 -1.16
CA ARG A 59 -22.40 0.65 -0.71
C ARG A 59 -22.68 0.28 0.73
N SER A 60 -22.03 -0.75 1.26
CA SER A 60 -22.18 -1.15 2.66
C SER A 60 -21.70 -0.06 3.62
N GLY A 61 -20.73 0.77 3.21
CA GLY A 61 -20.10 1.77 4.07
C GLY A 61 -19.24 1.18 5.20
N ALA A 62 -19.04 -0.14 5.21
CA ALA A 62 -18.33 -0.86 6.27
C ALA A 62 -16.85 -1.18 5.92
N VAL A 63 -16.39 -0.83 4.72
CA VAL A 63 -15.05 -1.17 4.23
C VAL A 63 -14.29 0.12 3.91
N ASP A 64 -13.11 0.28 4.51
CA ASP A 64 -12.28 1.48 4.35
C ASP A 64 -11.38 1.39 3.12
N VAL A 65 -10.84 0.21 2.82
CA VAL A 65 -9.94 -0.02 1.69
C VAL A 65 -10.37 -1.25 0.91
N ILE A 66 -10.53 -1.10 -0.40
CA ILE A 66 -10.78 -2.20 -1.34
C ILE A 66 -9.68 -2.21 -2.39
N VAL A 67 -9.02 -3.36 -2.58
CA VAL A 67 -8.03 -3.58 -3.63
C VAL A 67 -8.60 -4.55 -4.65
N VAL A 68 -8.47 -4.22 -5.94
CA VAL A 68 -8.78 -5.11 -7.07
C VAL A 68 -7.48 -5.45 -7.79
N ASP A 69 -7.10 -6.71 -7.76
CA ASP A 69 -5.88 -7.24 -8.38
C ASP A 69 -6.21 -8.32 -9.41
N SER A 70 -6.08 -8.03 -10.67
CA SER A 70 -5.78 -6.77 -11.35
C SER A 70 -6.81 -6.50 -12.46
N VAL A 71 -6.84 -5.26 -12.96
CA VAL A 71 -7.70 -4.91 -14.12
C VAL A 71 -7.40 -5.78 -15.34
N ALA A 72 -6.17 -6.26 -15.49
CA ALA A 72 -5.77 -7.13 -16.60
C ALA A 72 -6.50 -8.48 -16.60
N ALA A 73 -6.91 -8.97 -15.43
CA ALA A 73 -7.62 -10.24 -15.24
C ALA A 73 -9.15 -10.08 -15.27
N LEU A 74 -9.69 -8.86 -15.43
CA LEU A 74 -11.14 -8.65 -15.50
C LEU A 74 -11.68 -9.05 -16.88
N VAL A 75 -11.84 -10.35 -17.08
CA VAL A 75 -12.39 -10.90 -18.32
C VAL A 75 -13.91 -10.75 -18.31
N PRO A 76 -14.51 -10.13 -19.35
CA PRO A 76 -15.97 -10.06 -19.48
C PRO A 76 -16.59 -11.44 -19.60
N LYS A 77 -17.74 -11.67 -18.96
CA LYS A 77 -18.46 -12.93 -19.01
C LYS A 77 -18.71 -13.41 -20.46
N ALA A 78 -19.11 -12.48 -21.35
CA ALA A 78 -19.34 -12.80 -22.75
C ALA A 78 -18.09 -13.31 -23.49
N GLU A 79 -16.89 -12.98 -23.00
CA GLU A 79 -15.62 -13.49 -23.54
C GLU A 79 -15.34 -14.92 -23.01
N LEU A 80 -15.72 -15.20 -21.76
CA LEU A 80 -15.58 -16.52 -21.16
C LEU A 80 -16.59 -17.54 -21.71
N ASP A 81 -17.80 -17.09 -22.06
CA ASP A 81 -18.88 -17.92 -22.63
C ASP A 81 -18.67 -18.15 -24.15
N GLY A 82 -17.77 -17.40 -24.81
CA GLY A 82 -17.48 -17.51 -26.25
C GLY A 82 -16.52 -18.66 -26.59
N ASP A 83 -16.44 -18.98 -27.88
CA ASP A 83 -15.52 -20.01 -28.38
C ASP A 83 -14.09 -19.47 -28.53
N MET A 84 -13.12 -20.39 -28.43
CA MET A 84 -11.71 -20.05 -28.64
C MET A 84 -11.49 -19.52 -30.06
N GLY A 85 -11.04 -18.27 -30.15
CA GLY A 85 -10.79 -17.57 -31.41
C GLY A 85 -11.82 -16.50 -31.76
N ASP A 86 -12.89 -16.40 -31.00
CA ASP A 86 -13.88 -15.33 -31.15
C ASP A 86 -13.27 -13.95 -30.90
N SER A 87 -13.70 -12.96 -31.69
CA SER A 87 -13.23 -11.59 -31.56
C SER A 87 -14.04 -10.81 -30.54
N HIS A 88 -13.49 -10.57 -29.36
CA HIS A 88 -14.12 -9.83 -28.29
C HIS A 88 -13.54 -8.42 -28.11
N MET A 89 -13.19 -7.76 -29.23
CA MET A 89 -12.54 -6.44 -29.21
C MET A 89 -13.33 -5.40 -28.42
N GLY A 90 -12.67 -4.82 -27.40
CA GLY A 90 -13.21 -3.69 -26.63
C GLY A 90 -14.24 -4.02 -25.58
N LEU A 91 -14.62 -5.27 -25.33
CA LEU A 91 -15.59 -5.66 -24.30
C LEU A 91 -15.10 -5.24 -22.91
N GLN A 92 -13.85 -5.53 -22.54
CA GLN A 92 -13.27 -5.11 -21.28
C GLN A 92 -13.29 -3.59 -21.10
N ALA A 93 -13.00 -2.81 -22.15
CA ALA A 93 -13.04 -1.36 -22.09
C ALA A 93 -14.46 -0.81 -21.91
N ARG A 94 -15.48 -1.48 -22.48
CA ARG A 94 -16.90 -1.13 -22.28
C ARG A 94 -17.33 -1.45 -20.85
N LEU A 95 -16.99 -2.62 -20.34
CA LEU A 95 -17.25 -3.04 -18.97
C LEU A 95 -16.65 -2.05 -17.96
N MET A 96 -15.38 -1.71 -18.11
CA MET A 96 -14.70 -0.73 -17.26
C MET A 96 -15.34 0.67 -17.36
N SER A 97 -15.75 1.10 -18.55
CA SER A 97 -16.42 2.39 -18.73
C SER A 97 -17.78 2.43 -18.04
N GLN A 98 -18.55 1.35 -18.08
CA GLN A 98 -19.81 1.22 -17.38
C GLN A 98 -19.62 1.20 -15.86
N ALA A 99 -18.69 0.38 -15.39
CA ALA A 99 -18.35 0.25 -13.97
C ALA A 99 -17.89 1.59 -13.37
N MET A 100 -17.00 2.31 -14.04
CA MET A 100 -16.52 3.60 -13.53
C MET A 100 -17.63 4.63 -13.37
N ARG A 101 -18.63 4.65 -14.26
CA ARG A 101 -19.81 5.53 -14.10
C ARG A 101 -20.63 5.19 -12.86
N LYS A 102 -20.81 3.87 -12.57
CA LYS A 102 -21.55 3.41 -11.39
C LYS A 102 -20.76 3.67 -10.12
N LEU A 103 -19.50 3.20 -10.08
CA LEU A 103 -18.64 3.26 -8.89
C LEU A 103 -18.33 4.70 -8.48
N ALA A 104 -18.12 5.63 -9.42
CA ALA A 104 -17.87 7.04 -9.09
C ALA A 104 -19.02 7.68 -8.30
N GLY A 105 -20.27 7.34 -8.64
CA GLY A 105 -21.44 7.84 -7.93
C GLY A 105 -21.58 7.28 -6.52
N VAL A 106 -21.10 6.05 -6.27
CA VAL A 106 -21.18 5.39 -4.98
C VAL A 106 -20.01 5.79 -4.09
N ILE A 107 -18.80 5.81 -4.63
CA ILE A 107 -17.56 6.19 -3.90
C ILE A 107 -17.68 7.60 -3.31
N ASN A 108 -18.25 8.56 -4.06
CA ASN A 108 -18.44 9.92 -3.59
C ASN A 108 -19.37 10.05 -2.36
N LYS A 109 -20.10 9.00 -2.02
CA LYS A 109 -21.01 8.92 -0.86
C LYS A 109 -20.49 8.00 0.24
N SER A 110 -19.30 7.43 0.06
CA SER A 110 -18.65 6.53 1.00
C SER A 110 -17.30 7.10 1.44
N ASN A 111 -16.75 6.56 2.52
CA ASN A 111 -15.40 6.84 2.98
C ASN A 111 -14.40 5.76 2.48
N THR A 112 -14.80 4.95 1.50
CA THR A 112 -14.00 3.84 1.00
C THR A 112 -12.94 4.31 0.01
N CYS A 113 -11.71 3.85 0.18
CA CYS A 113 -10.64 3.97 -0.80
C CYS A 113 -10.61 2.75 -1.72
N LEU A 114 -10.96 2.91 -3.00
CA LEU A 114 -10.89 1.83 -3.99
C LEU A 114 -9.60 1.94 -4.81
N ILE A 115 -8.80 0.88 -4.78
CA ILE A 115 -7.50 0.77 -5.46
C ILE A 115 -7.59 -0.28 -6.57
N PHE A 116 -7.35 0.13 -7.81
CA PHE A 116 -7.18 -0.77 -8.93
C PHE A 116 -5.69 -0.95 -9.23
N ILE A 117 -5.22 -2.19 -9.24
CA ILE A 117 -3.91 -2.55 -9.78
C ILE A 117 -4.09 -2.75 -11.29
N ASN A 118 -3.15 -2.24 -12.09
CA ASN A 118 -3.19 -2.41 -13.54
C ASN A 118 -1.81 -2.74 -14.10
N GLN A 119 -1.80 -3.41 -15.23
CA GLN A 119 -0.59 -3.81 -15.93
C GLN A 119 -0.31 -2.90 -17.13
N ILE A 120 0.97 -2.66 -17.39
CA ILE A 120 1.41 -1.89 -18.54
C ILE A 120 1.53 -2.83 -19.73
N ARG A 121 1.08 -2.35 -20.88
CA ARG A 121 1.19 -3.02 -22.18
C ARG A 121 1.80 -2.06 -23.17
N MET A 122 2.42 -2.61 -24.20
CA MET A 122 3.02 -1.84 -25.29
C MET A 122 2.08 -1.88 -26.50
N LYS A 123 1.75 -0.72 -27.05
CA LYS A 123 1.01 -0.64 -28.32
C LYS A 123 1.96 -0.96 -29.48
N ILE A 124 1.56 -1.90 -30.32
CA ILE A 124 2.29 -2.25 -31.53
C ILE A 124 2.11 -1.14 -32.56
N GLY A 125 3.18 -0.81 -33.31
CA GLY A 125 3.13 0.14 -34.41
C GLY A 125 3.18 1.62 -34.06
N VAL A 126 3.41 1.98 -32.79
CA VAL A 126 3.62 3.38 -32.37
C VAL A 126 5.08 3.76 -32.62
N MET A 127 5.36 4.48 -33.71
CA MET A 127 6.70 4.96 -34.04
C MET A 127 7.09 6.24 -33.31
N PHE A 128 6.11 7.08 -32.90
CA PHE A 128 6.33 8.35 -32.23
C PHE A 128 5.45 8.47 -30.98
N GLY A 129 5.99 9.09 -29.94
CA GLY A 129 5.30 9.25 -28.65
C GLY A 129 5.49 8.07 -27.70
N ASN A 130 4.65 8.01 -26.65
CA ASN A 130 4.74 6.94 -25.65
C ASN A 130 3.89 5.73 -26.09
N PRO A 131 4.49 4.57 -26.38
CA PRO A 131 3.76 3.37 -26.75
C PRO A 131 3.06 2.68 -25.58
N GLU A 132 3.36 3.07 -24.33
CA GLU A 132 2.79 2.43 -23.15
C GLU A 132 1.30 2.70 -23.01
N THR A 133 0.57 1.66 -22.68
CA THR A 133 -0.86 1.71 -22.38
C THR A 133 -1.19 0.79 -21.22
N THR A 134 -2.40 0.85 -20.70
CA THR A 134 -2.90 -0.04 -19.66
C THR A 134 -4.10 -0.82 -20.17
N THR A 135 -4.41 -1.97 -19.58
CA THR A 135 -5.62 -2.75 -19.87
C THR A 135 -6.88 -2.04 -19.41
N GLY A 136 -8.05 -2.48 -19.88
CA GLY A 136 -9.35 -1.90 -19.49
C GLY A 136 -9.70 -0.55 -20.12
N GLY A 137 -8.97 -0.13 -21.17
CA GLY A 137 -9.23 1.12 -21.89
C GLY A 137 -8.82 2.38 -21.14
N ASN A 138 -9.54 3.48 -21.38
CA ASN A 138 -9.18 4.79 -20.82
C ASN A 138 -10.04 5.23 -19.63
N ALA A 139 -11.08 4.49 -19.26
CA ALA A 139 -12.01 4.92 -18.21
C ALA A 139 -11.32 5.22 -16.88
N LEU A 140 -10.48 4.29 -16.38
CA LEU A 140 -9.72 4.49 -15.15
C LEU A 140 -8.83 5.74 -15.19
N LYS A 141 -8.23 6.07 -16.35
CA LYS A 141 -7.39 7.26 -16.47
C LYS A 141 -8.16 8.56 -16.21
N PHE A 142 -9.44 8.60 -16.57
CA PHE A 142 -10.30 9.78 -16.36
C PHE A 142 -10.92 9.80 -14.97
N TYR A 143 -11.45 8.66 -14.50
CA TYR A 143 -12.20 8.58 -13.24
C TYR A 143 -11.29 8.61 -12.00
N SER A 144 -10.10 8.01 -12.04
CA SER A 144 -9.20 7.97 -10.90
C SER A 144 -8.87 9.37 -10.35
N SER A 145 -8.87 9.52 -9.03
CA SER A 145 -8.42 10.72 -8.32
C SER A 145 -6.89 10.79 -8.28
N VAL A 146 -6.24 9.65 -8.02
CA VAL A 146 -4.78 9.52 -8.01
C VAL A 146 -4.37 8.39 -8.95
N ARG A 147 -3.29 8.57 -9.69
CA ARG A 147 -2.62 7.53 -10.48
C ARG A 147 -1.15 7.53 -10.17
N ILE A 148 -0.64 6.36 -9.83
CA ILE A 148 0.75 6.14 -9.48
C ILE A 148 1.33 5.16 -10.49
N ASP A 149 2.46 5.51 -11.10
CA ASP A 149 3.28 4.66 -11.95
C ASP A 149 4.39 4.07 -11.08
N ILE A 150 4.47 2.74 -11.03
CA ILE A 150 5.45 2.01 -10.23
C ILE A 150 6.45 1.34 -11.16
N ARG A 151 7.76 1.64 -10.97
CA ARG A 151 8.83 1.10 -11.79
C ARG A 151 9.98 0.56 -10.95
N ARG A 152 10.42 -0.63 -11.26
CA ARG A 152 11.73 -1.11 -10.84
C ARG A 152 12.80 -0.32 -11.58
N ILE A 153 13.77 0.24 -10.85
CA ILE A 153 14.86 1.02 -11.43
C ILE A 153 16.24 0.36 -11.26
N ALA A 154 16.41 -0.47 -10.22
CA ALA A 154 17.62 -1.23 -9.99
C ALA A 154 17.34 -2.52 -9.20
N ALA A 155 18.23 -3.50 -9.29
CA ALA A 155 18.26 -4.63 -8.40
C ALA A 155 19.07 -4.28 -7.13
N LEU A 156 18.60 -4.72 -5.98
CA LEU A 156 19.36 -4.68 -4.73
C LEU A 156 20.06 -6.02 -4.56
N LYS A 157 21.36 -5.96 -4.28
CA LYS A 157 22.19 -7.14 -4.12
C LYS A 157 22.85 -7.15 -2.74
N ASP A 158 22.99 -8.34 -2.18
CA ASP A 158 23.86 -8.63 -1.05
C ASP A 158 24.90 -9.66 -1.53
N GLY A 159 26.14 -9.20 -1.75
CA GLY A 159 27.10 -9.97 -2.53
C GLY A 159 26.62 -10.23 -3.96
N ASP A 160 26.52 -11.49 -4.34
CA ASP A 160 26.05 -11.93 -5.65
C ASP A 160 24.52 -12.18 -5.70
N GLU A 161 23.87 -12.25 -4.55
CA GLU A 161 22.44 -12.55 -4.43
C GLU A 161 21.57 -11.29 -4.62
N VAL A 162 20.49 -11.43 -5.41
CA VAL A 162 19.50 -10.36 -5.57
C VAL A 162 18.45 -10.48 -4.46
N ILE A 163 18.49 -9.58 -3.49
CA ILE A 163 17.63 -9.57 -2.31
C ILE A 163 16.39 -8.69 -2.44
N GLY A 164 16.31 -7.88 -3.49
CA GLY A 164 15.19 -6.98 -3.68
C GLY A 164 15.34 -6.04 -4.87
N ASN A 165 14.51 -5.00 -4.90
CA ASN A 165 14.50 -4.01 -5.96
C ASN A 165 14.44 -2.58 -5.41
N ARG A 166 15.22 -1.67 -5.97
CA ARG A 166 14.97 -0.23 -5.88
C ARG A 166 13.80 0.10 -6.81
N THR A 167 12.79 0.73 -6.25
CA THR A 167 11.53 1.01 -6.93
C THR A 167 11.26 2.51 -6.92
N ARG A 168 10.77 3.04 -8.03
CA ARG A 168 10.30 4.41 -8.15
C ARG A 168 8.78 4.43 -8.28
N ALA A 169 8.12 5.20 -7.42
CA ALA A 169 6.71 5.56 -7.53
C ALA A 169 6.60 7.01 -8.04
N LYS A 170 5.91 7.21 -9.17
CA LYS A 170 5.65 8.52 -9.75
C LYS A 170 4.16 8.80 -9.76
N VAL A 171 3.74 9.88 -9.14
CA VAL A 171 2.34 10.36 -9.19
C VAL A 171 2.11 11.04 -10.53
N VAL A 172 1.46 10.33 -11.46
CA VAL A 172 1.21 10.84 -12.83
C VAL A 172 -0.10 11.60 -12.95
N LYS A 173 -1.01 11.47 -11.97
CA LYS A 173 -2.24 12.23 -11.83
C LYS A 173 -2.58 12.36 -10.36
N ASN A 174 -3.00 13.55 -9.95
CA ASN A 174 -3.53 13.81 -8.61
C ASN A 174 -4.56 14.93 -8.67
N LYS A 175 -5.76 14.69 -8.12
CA LYS A 175 -6.84 15.68 -8.01
C LYS A 175 -6.90 16.34 -6.63
N VAL A 176 -6.19 15.80 -5.64
CA VAL A 176 -6.25 16.24 -4.24
C VAL A 176 -4.98 16.95 -3.77
N ALA A 177 -3.90 16.89 -4.57
CA ALA A 177 -2.63 17.57 -4.32
C ALA A 177 -1.86 17.80 -5.64
N PRO A 178 -0.78 18.60 -5.66
CA PRO A 178 0.04 18.77 -6.85
C PRO A 178 0.60 17.44 -7.37
N PRO A 179 0.40 17.11 -8.66
CA PRO A 179 0.89 15.89 -9.27
C PRO A 179 2.39 15.96 -9.60
N PHE A 180 2.91 14.90 -10.24
CA PHE A 180 4.27 14.76 -10.80
C PHE A 180 5.39 14.65 -9.79
N ARG A 181 5.07 14.47 -8.51
CA ARG A 181 6.06 14.07 -7.51
C ARG A 181 6.44 12.61 -7.70
N ASN A 182 7.66 12.28 -7.34
CA ASN A 182 8.15 10.90 -7.31
C ASN A 182 8.90 10.65 -6.01
N CYS A 183 8.93 9.39 -5.60
CA CYS A 183 9.78 8.89 -4.53
C CYS A 183 10.40 7.57 -4.95
N GLU A 184 11.50 7.23 -4.32
CA GLU A 184 12.22 5.98 -4.52
C GLU A 184 12.38 5.29 -3.19
N PHE A 185 12.14 3.98 -3.17
CA PHE A 185 12.26 3.15 -1.99
C PHE A 185 12.67 1.74 -2.37
N ASP A 186 13.15 0.99 -1.40
CA ASP A 186 13.55 -0.39 -1.58
C ASP A 186 12.40 -1.34 -1.25
N ILE A 187 12.22 -2.35 -2.10
CA ILE A 187 11.36 -3.50 -1.82
C ILE A 187 12.26 -4.72 -1.65
N ILE A 188 12.25 -5.29 -0.46
CA ILE A 188 13.01 -6.50 -0.12
C ILE A 188 12.11 -7.72 -0.30
N TYR A 189 12.59 -8.76 -0.96
CA TYR A 189 11.83 -9.98 -1.18
C TYR A 189 11.40 -10.62 0.13
N GLY A 190 10.16 -11.06 0.21
CA GLY A 190 9.57 -11.62 1.42
C GLY A 190 9.27 -10.64 2.56
N LYS A 191 9.80 -9.39 2.52
CA LYS A 191 9.65 -8.38 3.59
C LYS A 191 8.96 -7.08 3.16
N GLY A 192 8.84 -6.86 1.84
CA GLY A 192 8.19 -5.66 1.29
C GLY A 192 9.04 -4.39 1.38
N ILE A 193 8.38 -3.24 1.55
CA ILE A 193 9.04 -1.93 1.59
C ILE A 193 9.94 -1.80 2.82
N SER A 194 11.19 -1.38 2.59
CA SER A 194 12.21 -1.21 3.64
C SER A 194 12.00 0.11 4.39
N LYS A 195 11.24 0.09 5.48
CA LYS A 195 10.98 1.27 6.32
C LYS A 195 12.28 1.95 6.79
N PHE A 196 13.23 1.17 7.33
CA PHE A 196 14.50 1.72 7.84
C PHE A 196 15.41 2.25 6.72
N GLY A 197 15.33 1.65 5.52
CA GLY A 197 16.01 2.18 4.34
C GLY A 197 15.48 3.55 3.94
N ASP A 198 14.17 3.71 3.99
CA ASP A 198 13.48 4.97 3.66
C ASP A 198 13.77 6.04 4.72
N LEU A 199 13.72 5.68 6.01
CA LEU A 199 14.10 6.59 7.10
C LEU A 199 15.53 7.08 6.97
N LEU A 200 16.47 6.21 6.61
CA LEU A 200 17.87 6.57 6.42
C LEU A 200 18.05 7.52 5.24
N ASP A 201 17.47 7.19 4.09
CA ASP A 201 17.58 7.98 2.86
C ASP A 201 16.92 9.35 3.04
N LEU A 202 15.71 9.42 3.61
CA LEU A 202 15.01 10.66 3.89
C LEU A 202 15.70 11.47 5.01
N GLY A 203 16.22 10.79 6.04
CA GLY A 203 16.96 11.42 7.13
C GLY A 203 18.18 12.14 6.63
N VAL A 204 18.94 11.55 5.71
CA VAL A 204 20.09 12.18 5.06
C VAL A 204 19.66 13.33 4.14
N ALA A 205 18.64 13.11 3.30
CA ALA A 205 18.13 14.13 2.38
C ALA A 205 17.58 15.38 3.10
N ASN A 206 17.11 15.21 4.33
CA ASN A 206 16.57 16.27 5.16
C ASN A 206 17.54 16.74 6.27
N GLU A 207 18.81 16.36 6.24
CA GLU A 207 19.84 16.79 7.19
C GLU A 207 19.53 16.45 8.67
N ILE A 208 18.68 15.44 8.90
CA ILE A 208 18.41 14.89 10.24
C ILE A 208 19.48 13.85 10.58
N ILE A 209 19.88 13.05 9.59
CA ILE A 209 21.00 12.10 9.67
C ILE A 209 22.19 12.71 8.91
N THR A 210 23.33 12.76 9.54
CA THR A 210 24.57 13.20 8.92
C THR A 210 25.29 12.03 8.27
N LYS A 211 25.69 12.20 7.00
CA LYS A 211 26.53 11.24 6.29
C LYS A 211 27.90 11.81 6.04
N SER A 212 28.94 11.16 6.57
CA SER A 212 30.34 11.51 6.36
C SER A 212 31.09 10.32 5.77
N GLY A 213 31.40 10.39 4.47
CA GLY A 213 31.94 9.26 3.73
C GLY A 213 31.00 8.05 3.75
N THR A 214 31.43 6.94 4.36
CA THR A 214 30.61 5.73 4.53
C THR A 214 29.86 5.69 5.87
N TRP A 215 30.11 6.63 6.77
CA TRP A 215 29.51 6.67 8.09
C TRP A 215 28.23 7.48 8.14
N PHE A 216 27.26 6.97 8.90
CA PHE A 216 26.01 7.63 9.21
C PHE A 216 25.97 7.94 10.70
N SER A 217 25.49 9.13 11.06
CA SER A 217 25.38 9.59 12.45
C SER A 217 24.07 10.33 12.67
N TYR A 218 23.51 10.16 13.85
CA TYR A 218 22.31 10.88 14.29
C TYR A 218 22.59 11.54 15.64
N LYS A 219 22.38 12.85 15.75
CA LYS A 219 22.79 13.67 16.91
C LYS A 219 24.26 13.39 17.24
N GLU A 220 25.13 13.28 17.32
CA GLU A 220 26.54 12.93 17.64
C GLU A 220 26.81 11.41 17.74
N GLU A 221 25.78 10.57 17.68
CA GLU A 221 25.91 9.11 17.78
C GLU A 221 26.10 8.48 16.40
N ARG A 222 27.08 7.57 16.27
CA ARG A 222 27.31 6.79 15.05
C ARG A 222 26.31 5.65 14.96
N ILE A 223 25.48 5.65 13.92
CA ILE A 223 24.45 4.61 13.68
C ILE A 223 24.96 3.47 12.78
N GLY A 224 26.06 3.66 12.06
CA GLY A 224 26.67 2.57 11.30
C GLY A 224 27.61 3.02 10.20
N GLN A 225 28.45 2.06 9.76
CA GLN A 225 29.25 2.19 8.56
C GLN A 225 28.57 1.47 7.40
N GLY A 226 28.21 2.20 6.36
CA GLY A 226 27.45 1.68 5.22
C GLY A 226 25.94 1.62 5.50
N ARG A 227 25.17 1.57 4.40
CA ARG A 227 23.71 1.66 4.44
C ARG A 227 23.05 0.48 5.16
N GLU A 228 23.53 -0.74 4.91
CA GLU A 228 22.93 -1.96 5.50
C GLU A 228 23.15 -2.06 7.01
N ASN A 229 24.37 -1.73 7.49
CA ASN A 229 24.64 -1.70 8.93
C ASN A 229 23.79 -0.63 9.63
N SER A 230 23.62 0.54 9.02
CA SER A 230 22.80 1.61 9.57
C SER A 230 21.32 1.25 9.62
N LYS A 231 20.79 0.56 8.61
CA LYS A 231 19.42 0.02 8.61
C LYS A 231 19.22 -1.00 9.73
N ARG A 232 20.18 -1.92 9.91
CA ARG A 232 20.13 -2.90 10.99
C ARG A 232 20.15 -2.21 12.36
N PHE A 233 21.06 -1.27 12.56
CA PHE A 233 21.12 -0.50 13.80
C PHE A 233 19.79 0.20 14.12
N LEU A 234 19.16 0.86 13.14
CA LEU A 234 17.85 1.49 13.33
C LEU A 234 16.75 0.47 13.66
N SER A 235 16.82 -0.75 13.10
CA SER A 235 15.85 -1.81 13.43
C SER A 235 16.01 -2.35 14.85
N GLU A 236 17.24 -2.32 15.40
CA GLU A 236 17.57 -2.74 16.76
C GLU A 236 17.34 -1.62 17.79
N ASN A 237 17.17 -0.36 17.34
CA ASN A 237 16.97 0.82 18.18
C ASN A 237 15.66 1.55 17.79
N PRO A 238 14.50 1.00 18.15
CA PRO A 238 13.20 1.53 17.73
C PRO A 238 12.92 2.95 18.24
N ASP A 239 13.37 3.32 19.43
CA ASP A 239 13.21 4.65 19.98
C ASP A 239 13.90 5.71 19.13
N MET A 240 15.14 5.45 18.71
CA MET A 240 15.86 6.33 17.79
C MET A 240 15.19 6.41 16.42
N ALA A 241 14.73 5.27 15.88
CA ALA A 241 14.04 5.23 14.61
C ALA A 241 12.73 6.05 14.65
N ASN A 242 11.97 5.95 15.73
CA ASN A 242 10.75 6.73 15.95
C ASN A 242 11.05 8.24 16.10
N ASP A 243 12.12 8.61 16.79
CA ASP A 243 12.51 10.00 16.92
C ASP A 243 12.88 10.61 15.55
N ILE A 244 13.65 9.88 14.74
CA ILE A 244 13.98 10.27 13.36
C ILE A 244 12.71 10.39 12.50
N GLU A 245 11.79 9.41 12.61
CA GLU A 245 10.53 9.43 11.86
C GLU A 245 9.68 10.64 12.24
N ASN A 246 9.55 10.96 13.53
CA ASN A 246 8.77 12.09 14.01
C ASN A 246 9.36 13.43 13.50
N GLN A 247 10.67 13.60 13.57
CA GLN A 247 11.33 14.81 13.05
C GLN A 247 11.17 14.93 11.53
N LEU A 248 11.23 13.81 10.79
CA LEU A 248 10.96 13.80 9.36
C LEU A 248 9.52 14.20 9.05
N ARG A 249 8.55 13.65 9.77
CA ARG A 249 7.12 13.97 9.58
C ARG A 249 6.82 15.43 9.89
N GLU A 250 7.42 15.97 10.95
CA GLU A 250 7.30 17.37 11.31
C GLU A 250 7.94 18.28 10.23
N LYS A 251 9.18 18.00 9.82
CA LYS A 251 9.89 18.77 8.80
C LYS A 251 9.20 18.74 7.44
N LEU A 252 8.55 17.63 7.11
CA LEU A 252 7.78 17.47 5.87
C LEU A 252 6.33 17.97 5.98
N GLY A 253 5.90 18.47 7.14
CA GLY A 253 4.54 18.96 7.37
C GLY A 253 3.47 17.88 7.34
N LEU A 254 3.82 16.64 7.67
CA LEU A 254 2.90 15.49 7.70
C LEU A 254 2.19 15.35 9.05
N ILE A 255 2.72 15.94 10.12
CA ILE A 255 2.08 16.08 11.44
C ILE A 255 2.32 17.50 11.94
N ASN A 256 1.32 18.07 12.59
CA ASN A 256 1.52 19.30 13.35
C ASN A 256 2.21 18.93 14.67
N SER A 257 3.20 19.70 15.10
CA SER A 257 3.96 19.54 16.36
C SER A 257 3.11 19.46 17.64
N LYS A 258 1.78 19.54 17.53
CA LYS A 258 0.81 19.45 18.63
C LYS A 258 0.06 18.13 18.73
N GLU A 259 0.19 17.23 17.73
CA GLU A 259 -0.43 15.90 17.70
C GLU A 259 0.64 14.82 17.72
N ALA A 260 1.51 14.85 18.73
CA ALA A 260 2.34 13.69 19.04
C ALA A 260 1.40 12.56 19.50
N PHE A 261 1.52 11.38 18.89
CA PHE A 261 0.78 10.19 19.31
C PHE A 261 0.88 10.02 20.82
N PRO A 262 -0.23 9.71 21.52
CA PRO A 262 -0.16 9.43 22.93
C PRO A 262 0.82 8.28 23.14
N LYS A 263 1.79 8.47 24.02
CA LYS A 263 2.63 7.38 24.52
C LYS A 263 1.66 6.35 25.11
N ASP A 264 1.83 5.11 24.73
CA ASP A 264 1.15 3.96 25.30
C ASP A 264 1.60 3.86 26.76
N ASP A 265 0.93 4.66 27.64
CA ASP A 265 1.17 4.65 29.05
C ASP A 265 0.26 3.59 29.68
N THR A 266 0.94 2.52 30.07
CA THR A 266 0.59 1.67 31.20
C THR A 266 -0.63 0.76 31.09
N VAL A 267 -0.31 -0.50 30.97
CA VAL A 267 -1.05 -1.59 31.60
C VAL A 267 -1.00 -1.34 33.12
N GLU A 268 -1.99 -0.67 33.67
CA GLU A 268 -2.23 -0.70 35.12
C GLU A 268 -2.75 -2.10 35.49
N GLU A 269 -1.94 -2.83 36.27
CA GLU A 269 -2.37 -4.03 36.96
C GLU A 269 -3.58 -3.69 37.83
N GLU A 270 -4.76 -4.18 37.47
CA GLU A 270 -5.94 -4.16 38.35
C GLU A 270 -5.65 -5.01 39.58
N ALA A 271 -5.42 -4.33 40.69
CA ALA A 271 -5.33 -4.93 42.01
C ALA A 271 -6.70 -5.54 42.38
N THR A 272 -6.72 -6.84 42.60
CA THR A 272 -7.84 -7.62 43.11
C THR A 272 -8.37 -7.05 44.44
N PRO A 273 -9.68 -6.83 44.60
CA PRO A 273 -10.23 -6.35 45.88
C PRO A 273 -10.24 -7.48 46.92
N LYS A 274 -9.60 -7.24 48.06
CA LYS A 274 -9.60 -8.11 49.23
C LYS A 274 -11.03 -8.25 49.79
N SER A 275 -11.49 -9.49 49.88
CA SER A 275 -12.74 -9.86 50.56
C SER A 275 -12.75 -9.45 52.03
N LYS A 276 -13.66 -8.57 52.42
CA LYS A 276 -13.97 -8.29 53.83
C LYS A 276 -14.84 -9.45 54.38
N LYS A 277 -14.31 -10.19 55.33
CA LYS A 277 -15.07 -11.10 56.17
C LYS A 277 -16.09 -10.30 57.01
N ALA A 278 -17.35 -10.64 56.86
CA ALA A 278 -18.40 -10.21 57.78
C ALA A 278 -18.32 -11.02 59.08
N GLY A 279 -18.04 -10.33 60.15
CA GLY A 279 -18.18 -10.88 61.51
C GLY A 279 -19.65 -10.91 61.89
N LYS A 280 -20.06 -12.06 62.39
CA LYS A 280 -21.29 -12.23 63.20
C LYS A 280 -21.16 -11.50 64.50
N ASN A 281 -22.20 -10.81 64.93
CA ASN A 281 -22.64 -10.81 66.32
C ASN A 281 -24.12 -10.36 66.45
N ASN A 282 -24.87 -11.25 67.14
CA ASN A 282 -26.20 -11.13 67.78
C ASN A 282 -27.40 -10.83 66.87
#